data_f6718ba6ed42d54561d383099dc90b22
#
_entry.id   f6718ba6ed42d54561d383099dc90b22
#
_cell.length_a   1.000
_cell.length_b   1.000
_cell.length_c   1.000
_cell.angle_alpha   90.00
_cell.angle_beta   90.00
_cell.angle_gamma   90.00
#
_symmetry.space_group_name_H-M   'P 1'
#
loop_
_entity.id
_entity.type
_entity.pdbx_description
1 polymer ?
#
loop_
_entity_poly.entity_id
_entity_poly.type
_entity_poly.pdbx_seq_one_letter_code
_entity_poly.pdbx_strand_id
1 'polypeptide(L)'
;EFAMLSYSFLKETYLTFRTADKDATDLIWWQIFRSCFDKITEASHLIINNPKRRLQTSVRYERAERMPYIPSELENEYEEFKNEPSHLYRMEEMYLSKDTVENRFLKYALNNIADRFKHVRKNVMKVLKADNVDMFKQIRRMDEDLTALSNDPFFRGIGAFKGFTQDSLVMKQAAGYRDIYEQWIILQCGYDLQDGIMQLEVKDISELY
;
A
#
# COMPACT_ATOMS: atom_id res chain seq x y z
N GLU A 1 -3.27 -22.32 -9.23
CA GLU A 1 -2.35 -22.68 -10.35
C GLU A 1 -1.27 -21.60 -10.54
N PHE A 2 -1.62 -20.34 -10.59
CA PHE A 2 -0.65 -19.24 -10.82
C PHE A 2 0.37 -19.09 -9.67
N ALA A 3 -0.07 -19.24 -8.41
CA ALA A 3 0.82 -19.20 -7.25
C ALA A 3 1.81 -20.38 -7.23
N MET A 4 1.39 -21.56 -7.67
CA MET A 4 2.27 -22.73 -7.81
C MET A 4 3.31 -22.56 -8.92
N LEU A 5 2.92 -21.98 -10.06
CA LEU A 5 3.84 -21.69 -11.17
C LEU A 5 4.88 -20.63 -10.76
N SER A 6 4.46 -19.58 -10.04
CA SER A 6 5.36 -18.56 -9.51
C SER A 6 6.32 -19.15 -8.46
N TYR A 7 5.85 -20.03 -7.60
CA TYR A 7 6.68 -20.74 -6.60
C TYR A 7 7.69 -21.69 -7.26
N SER A 8 7.26 -22.48 -8.24
CA SER A 8 8.14 -23.37 -9.01
C SER A 8 9.21 -22.58 -9.74
N PHE A 9 8.85 -21.49 -10.38
CA PHE A 9 9.78 -20.57 -11.05
C PHE A 9 10.77 -19.95 -10.07
N LEU A 10 10.31 -19.45 -8.92
CA LEU A 10 11.15 -18.88 -7.87
C LEU A 10 12.10 -19.93 -7.29
N LYS A 11 11.62 -21.16 -7.07
CA LYS A 11 12.42 -22.26 -6.55
C LYS A 11 13.52 -22.70 -7.52
N GLU A 12 13.21 -22.84 -8.80
CA GLU A 12 14.19 -23.18 -9.83
C GLU A 12 15.23 -22.05 -9.99
N THR A 13 14.78 -20.81 -10.01
CA THR A 13 15.64 -19.63 -10.06
C THR A 13 16.54 -19.55 -8.84
N TYR A 14 16.00 -19.81 -7.64
CA TYR A 14 16.76 -19.88 -6.39
C TYR A 14 17.85 -20.95 -6.40
N LEU A 15 17.53 -22.15 -6.84
CA LEU A 15 18.51 -23.25 -6.91
C LEU A 15 19.67 -22.93 -7.88
N THR A 16 19.39 -22.19 -8.94
CA THR A 16 20.39 -21.78 -9.93
C THR A 16 21.27 -20.62 -9.42
N PHE A 17 20.74 -19.75 -8.55
CA PHE A 17 21.42 -18.52 -8.11
C PHE A 17 21.88 -18.52 -6.63
N ARG A 18 21.92 -19.67 -5.96
CA ARG A 18 22.36 -19.81 -4.56
C ARG A 18 23.78 -19.28 -4.27
N THR A 19 24.54 -18.93 -5.31
CA THR A 19 25.86 -18.33 -5.25
C THR A 19 25.95 -16.97 -5.95
N ALA A 20 24.79 -16.38 -6.27
CA ALA A 20 24.75 -15.16 -7.07
C ALA A 20 25.14 -13.93 -6.24
N ASP A 21 25.98 -13.11 -6.85
CA ASP A 21 26.35 -11.77 -6.41
C ASP A 21 25.09 -10.87 -6.28
N LYS A 22 25.21 -9.80 -5.46
CA LYS A 22 24.16 -8.80 -5.21
C LYS A 22 23.51 -8.25 -6.49
N ASP A 23 24.30 -8.10 -7.55
CA ASP A 23 23.82 -7.62 -8.85
C ASP A 23 22.88 -8.62 -9.52
N ALA A 24 23.12 -9.93 -9.36
CA ALA A 24 22.23 -10.96 -9.89
C ALA A 24 20.86 -10.95 -9.19
N THR A 25 20.84 -10.67 -7.90
CA THR A 25 19.60 -10.60 -7.12
C THR A 25 18.74 -9.39 -7.50
N ASP A 26 19.37 -8.25 -7.80
CA ASP A 26 18.65 -7.09 -8.32
C ASP A 26 18.04 -7.36 -9.71
N LEU A 27 18.73 -8.15 -10.55
CA LEU A 27 18.19 -8.56 -11.84
C LEU A 27 16.99 -9.51 -11.71
N ILE A 28 17.02 -10.44 -10.74
CA ILE A 28 15.89 -11.33 -10.45
C ILE A 28 14.70 -10.52 -9.97
N TRP A 29 14.91 -9.64 -8.98
CA TRP A 29 13.86 -8.77 -8.49
C TRP A 29 13.25 -7.92 -9.62
N TRP A 30 14.10 -7.39 -10.51
CA TRP A 30 13.68 -6.64 -11.68
C TRP A 30 12.77 -7.46 -12.60
N GLN A 31 13.10 -8.72 -12.88
CA GLN A 31 12.29 -9.59 -13.73
C GLN A 31 10.92 -9.87 -13.09
N ILE A 32 10.90 -10.16 -11.78
CA ILE A 32 9.65 -10.36 -11.02
C ILE A 32 8.82 -9.08 -11.05
N PHE A 33 9.44 -7.94 -10.76
CA PHE A 33 8.77 -6.64 -10.76
C PHE A 33 8.14 -6.32 -12.12
N ARG A 34 8.85 -6.55 -13.22
CA ARG A 34 8.30 -6.36 -14.56
C ARG A 34 7.04 -7.19 -14.80
N SER A 35 7.01 -8.42 -14.35
CA SER A 35 5.84 -9.30 -14.53
C SER A 35 4.66 -8.88 -13.66
N CYS A 36 4.90 -8.20 -12.54
CA CYS A 36 3.88 -7.74 -11.59
C CYS A 36 3.40 -6.31 -11.85
N PHE A 37 4.15 -5.51 -12.62
CA PHE A 37 3.98 -4.06 -12.71
C PHE A 37 2.58 -3.64 -13.16
N ASP A 38 2.07 -4.22 -14.24
CA ASP A 38 0.75 -3.85 -14.78
C ASP A 38 -0.35 -4.18 -13.76
N LYS A 39 -0.26 -5.32 -13.08
CA LYS A 39 -1.21 -5.68 -12.02
C LYS A 39 -1.15 -4.73 -10.82
N ILE A 40 0.05 -4.30 -10.41
CA ILE A 40 0.23 -3.33 -9.32
C ILE A 40 -0.41 -2.00 -9.70
N THR A 41 -0.19 -1.51 -10.91
CA THR A 41 -0.74 -0.23 -11.36
C THR A 41 -2.26 -0.29 -11.51
N GLU A 42 -2.79 -1.32 -12.15
CA GLU A 42 -4.24 -1.53 -12.30
C GLU A 42 -4.94 -1.65 -10.94
N ALA A 43 -4.42 -2.49 -10.04
CA ALA A 43 -4.95 -2.65 -8.70
C ALA A 43 -4.93 -1.34 -7.90
N SER A 44 -3.84 -0.59 -8.00
CA SER A 44 -3.70 0.71 -7.33
C SER A 44 -4.72 1.72 -7.84
N HIS A 45 -4.89 1.84 -9.15
CA HIS A 45 -5.91 2.72 -9.74
C HIS A 45 -7.32 2.30 -9.35
N LEU A 46 -7.62 1.00 -9.31
CA LEU A 46 -8.92 0.50 -8.88
C LEU A 46 -9.23 0.93 -7.44
N ILE A 47 -8.25 0.83 -6.53
CA ILE A 47 -8.41 1.25 -5.13
C ILE A 47 -8.55 2.76 -5.02
N ILE A 48 -7.70 3.53 -5.69
CA ILE A 48 -7.71 5.00 -5.64
C ILE A 48 -9.06 5.54 -6.13
N ASN A 49 -9.61 4.96 -7.19
CA ASN A 49 -10.89 5.39 -7.76
C ASN A 49 -12.10 4.93 -6.92
N ASN A 50 -12.00 3.80 -6.21
CA ASN A 50 -13.08 3.27 -5.38
C ASN A 50 -12.58 2.75 -4.03
N PRO A 51 -12.07 3.65 -3.15
CA PRO A 51 -11.45 3.24 -1.91
C PRO A 51 -12.47 2.75 -0.88
N LYS A 52 -12.08 1.76 -0.10
CA LYS A 52 -12.80 1.41 1.12
C LYS A 52 -12.71 2.54 2.12
N ARG A 53 -13.86 2.84 2.74
CA ARG A 53 -14.00 3.89 3.75
C ARG A 53 -14.59 3.30 5.01
N ARG A 54 -14.29 3.91 6.15
CA ARG A 54 -14.88 3.57 7.46
C ARG A 54 -15.48 4.81 8.08
N LEU A 55 -16.60 4.61 8.78
CA LEU A 55 -17.19 5.66 9.58
C LEU A 55 -16.27 5.96 10.77
N GLN A 56 -15.94 7.22 10.94
CA GLN A 56 -15.13 7.73 12.05
C GLN A 56 -15.86 8.92 12.68
N THR A 57 -15.64 9.09 13.98
CA THR A 57 -16.16 10.25 14.71
C THR A 57 -15.04 11.27 14.86
N SER A 58 -15.31 12.51 14.51
CA SER A 58 -14.48 13.66 14.86
C SER A 58 -15.14 14.45 15.95
N VAL A 59 -14.34 14.97 16.87
CA VAL A 59 -14.81 15.89 17.91
C VAL A 59 -14.32 17.28 17.54
N ARG A 60 -15.23 18.21 17.49
CA ARG A 60 -14.91 19.63 17.37
C ARG A 60 -15.57 20.42 18.50
N TYR A 61 -14.99 21.52 18.86
CA TYR A 61 -15.57 22.46 19.82
C TYR A 61 -16.07 23.68 19.08
N GLU A 62 -17.36 24.01 19.26
CA GLU A 62 -18.01 25.10 18.51
C GLU A 62 -18.79 25.97 19.49
N ARG A 63 -18.90 27.28 19.19
CA ARG A 63 -19.79 28.20 19.92
C ARG A 63 -21.22 28.02 19.43
N ALA A 64 -22.21 28.27 20.32
CA ALA A 64 -23.62 28.17 19.98
C ALA A 64 -23.99 28.99 18.74
N GLU A 65 -23.42 30.19 18.58
CA GLU A 65 -23.68 31.10 17.46
C GLU A 65 -23.30 30.51 16.08
N ARG A 66 -22.40 29.52 16.07
CA ARG A 66 -21.92 28.88 14.85
C ARG A 66 -22.56 27.54 14.59
N MET A 67 -23.37 27.06 15.51
CA MET A 67 -24.11 25.81 15.33
C MET A 67 -25.39 26.07 14.53
N PRO A 68 -25.65 25.33 13.43
CA PRO A 68 -26.88 25.48 12.66
C PRO A 68 -28.14 25.06 13.43
N TYR A 69 -27.99 24.20 14.42
CA TYR A 69 -29.00 23.76 15.38
C TYR A 69 -28.32 23.25 16.64
N ILE A 70 -29.02 23.22 17.76
CA ILE A 70 -28.56 22.63 19.01
C ILE A 70 -28.92 21.14 19.00
N PRO A 71 -27.94 20.19 19.00
CA PRO A 71 -28.24 18.77 19.13
C PRO A 71 -28.95 18.45 20.45
N SER A 72 -29.84 17.46 20.45
CA SER A 72 -30.61 17.05 21.63
C SER A 72 -29.71 16.64 22.80
N GLU A 73 -28.53 16.09 22.50
CA GLU A 73 -27.54 15.71 23.51
C GLU A 73 -26.95 16.92 24.26
N LEU A 74 -26.99 18.10 23.64
CA LEU A 74 -26.43 19.35 24.17
C LEU A 74 -27.49 20.32 24.72
N GLU A 75 -28.77 19.98 24.65
CA GLU A 75 -29.86 20.89 25.06
C GLU A 75 -29.69 21.33 26.54
N ASN A 76 -29.38 20.40 27.44
CA ASN A 76 -29.20 20.71 28.86
C ASN A 76 -27.97 21.63 29.09
N GLU A 77 -26.86 21.33 28.44
CA GLU A 77 -25.64 22.14 28.48
C GLU A 77 -25.89 23.53 27.88
N TYR A 78 -26.64 23.58 26.77
CA TYR A 78 -27.01 24.85 26.17
C TYR A 78 -27.89 25.72 27.09
N GLU A 79 -28.90 25.16 27.72
CA GLU A 79 -29.73 25.91 28.68
C GLU A 79 -28.93 26.44 29.87
N GLU A 80 -27.94 25.69 30.36
CA GLU A 80 -27.05 26.10 31.46
C GLU A 80 -26.13 27.26 31.04
N PHE A 81 -25.53 27.19 29.85
CA PHE A 81 -24.49 28.13 29.39
C PHE A 81 -24.95 29.11 28.33
N LYS A 82 -26.26 29.22 28.01
CA LYS A 82 -26.79 30.08 26.91
C LYS A 82 -26.44 31.56 27.05
N ASN A 83 -26.15 32.04 28.29
CA ASN A 83 -25.75 33.40 28.55
C ASN A 83 -24.22 33.59 28.52
N GLU A 84 -23.44 32.56 28.20
CA GLU A 84 -21.99 32.60 28.11
C GLU A 84 -21.53 32.46 26.65
N PRO A 85 -21.35 33.57 25.90
CA PRO A 85 -21.01 33.51 24.47
C PRO A 85 -19.66 32.84 24.17
N SER A 86 -18.79 32.75 25.18
CA SER A 86 -17.45 32.11 25.07
C SER A 86 -17.48 30.60 25.29
N HIS A 87 -18.61 30.05 25.77
CA HIS A 87 -18.72 28.61 26.03
C HIS A 87 -18.58 27.79 24.73
N LEU A 88 -17.84 26.69 24.80
CA LEU A 88 -17.54 25.81 23.69
C LEU A 88 -18.22 24.47 23.89
N TYR A 89 -19.14 24.14 23.03
CA TYR A 89 -19.89 22.90 23.04
C TYR A 89 -19.11 21.83 22.29
N ARG A 90 -19.06 20.62 22.85
CA ARG A 90 -18.41 19.45 22.23
C ARG A 90 -19.33 18.82 21.21
N MET A 91 -19.03 19.04 19.95
CA MET A 91 -19.78 18.46 18.83
C MET A 91 -19.12 17.17 18.35
N GLU A 92 -19.90 16.12 18.19
CA GLU A 92 -19.44 14.88 17.54
C GLU A 92 -20.03 14.79 16.13
N GLU A 93 -19.16 14.67 15.16
CA GLU A 93 -19.55 14.54 13.75
C GLU A 93 -19.03 13.24 13.20
N MET A 94 -19.92 12.42 12.64
CA MET A 94 -19.54 11.20 11.95
C MET A 94 -19.25 11.49 10.47
N TYR A 95 -18.10 10.99 10.00
CA TYR A 95 -17.70 11.15 8.61
C TYR A 95 -17.09 9.86 8.05
N LEU A 96 -17.18 9.70 6.73
CA LEU A 96 -16.57 8.58 6.03
C LEU A 96 -15.08 8.86 5.74
N SER A 97 -14.22 8.25 6.52
CA SER A 97 -12.77 8.38 6.37
C SER A 97 -12.21 7.36 5.39
N LYS A 98 -11.29 7.80 4.52
CA LYS A 98 -10.45 6.93 3.71
C LYS A 98 -9.20 6.45 4.43
N ASP A 99 -8.92 6.95 5.63
CA ASP A 99 -7.77 6.52 6.44
C ASP A 99 -8.08 5.18 7.13
N THR A 100 -8.05 4.11 6.36
CA THR A 100 -8.25 2.72 6.80
C THR A 100 -6.92 1.99 6.81
N VAL A 101 -6.83 0.87 7.53
CA VAL A 101 -5.60 0.08 7.59
C VAL A 101 -5.20 -0.45 6.21
N GLU A 102 -6.18 -0.78 5.37
CA GLU A 102 -5.98 -1.27 4.01
C GLU A 102 -5.41 -0.17 3.09
N ASN A 103 -5.91 1.05 3.18
CA ASN A 103 -5.39 2.18 2.40
C ASN A 103 -4.01 2.63 2.91
N ARG A 104 -3.75 2.53 4.22
CA ARG A 104 -2.41 2.73 4.80
C ARG A 104 -1.44 1.67 4.28
N PHE A 105 -1.89 0.41 4.15
CA PHE A 105 -1.09 -0.65 3.55
C PHE A 105 -0.76 -0.35 2.08
N LEU A 106 -1.73 0.06 1.26
CA LEU A 106 -1.48 0.45 -0.13
C LEU A 106 -0.39 1.52 -0.23
N LYS A 107 -0.52 2.59 0.57
CA LYS A 107 0.49 3.67 0.64
C LYS A 107 1.87 3.13 1.00
N TYR A 108 1.95 2.28 2.01
CA TYR A 108 3.18 1.64 2.45
C TYR A 108 3.79 0.76 1.36
N ALA A 109 3.00 -0.11 0.73
CA ALA A 109 3.46 -1.02 -0.30
C ALA A 109 4.00 -0.26 -1.52
N LEU A 110 3.28 0.75 -2.02
CA LEU A 110 3.72 1.55 -3.16
C LEU A 110 5.02 2.30 -2.87
N ASN A 111 5.17 2.91 -1.69
CA ASN A 111 6.40 3.61 -1.32
C ASN A 111 7.61 2.65 -1.27
N ASN A 112 7.44 1.49 -0.65
CA ASN A 112 8.50 0.48 -0.58
C ASN A 112 8.89 -0.05 -1.97
N ILE A 113 7.90 -0.34 -2.82
CA ILE A 113 8.14 -0.78 -4.21
C ILE A 113 8.90 0.31 -4.98
N ALA A 114 8.47 1.57 -4.87
CA ALA A 114 9.12 2.69 -5.54
C ALA A 114 10.57 2.90 -5.07
N ASP A 115 10.81 2.80 -3.77
CA ASP A 115 12.17 2.96 -3.22
C ASP A 115 13.08 1.80 -3.61
N ARG A 116 12.57 0.55 -3.59
CA ARG A 116 13.32 -0.61 -4.07
C ARG A 116 13.59 -0.51 -5.57
N PHE A 117 12.61 -0.11 -6.36
CA PHE A 117 12.78 0.10 -7.79
C PHE A 117 13.87 1.12 -8.11
N LYS A 118 13.89 2.26 -7.41
CA LYS A 118 14.95 3.28 -7.57
C LYS A 118 16.36 2.71 -7.31
N HIS A 119 16.48 1.81 -6.33
CA HIS A 119 17.75 1.15 -6.04
C HIS A 119 18.15 0.18 -7.15
N VAL A 120 17.26 -0.75 -7.49
CA VAL A 120 17.48 -1.79 -8.51
C VAL A 120 17.71 -1.19 -9.88
N ARG A 121 16.97 -0.15 -10.25
CA ARG A 121 17.15 0.56 -11.53
C ARG A 121 18.59 0.98 -11.79
N LYS A 122 19.27 1.51 -10.76
CA LYS A 122 20.66 1.95 -10.89
C LYS A 122 21.59 0.79 -11.29
N ASN A 123 21.37 -0.39 -10.75
CA ASN A 123 22.17 -1.58 -11.01
C ASN A 123 21.81 -2.20 -12.36
N VAL A 124 20.53 -2.31 -12.67
CA VAL A 124 20.04 -2.80 -13.96
C VAL A 124 20.57 -1.93 -15.11
N MET A 125 20.53 -0.60 -14.96
CA MET A 125 21.03 0.32 -15.98
C MET A 125 22.54 0.22 -16.22
N LYS A 126 23.33 -0.20 -15.22
CA LYS A 126 24.78 -0.44 -15.40
C LYS A 126 25.07 -1.70 -16.22
N VAL A 127 24.22 -2.72 -16.08
CA VAL A 127 24.37 -4.01 -16.75
C VAL A 127 23.83 -3.95 -18.18
N LEU A 128 22.82 -3.10 -18.43
CA LEU A 128 22.24 -2.93 -19.76
C LEU A 128 23.22 -2.27 -20.70
N LYS A 129 23.42 -2.88 -21.86
CA LYS A 129 24.18 -2.29 -22.97
C LYS A 129 23.42 -1.11 -23.57
N ALA A 130 24.15 -0.13 -24.10
CA ALA A 130 23.59 1.07 -24.72
C ALA A 130 22.57 0.82 -25.84
N ASP A 131 22.62 -0.36 -26.46
CA ASP A 131 21.74 -0.75 -27.58
C ASP A 131 20.31 -1.12 -27.17
N ASN A 132 20.03 -1.25 -25.84
CA ASN A 132 18.71 -1.63 -25.31
C ASN A 132 17.76 -0.43 -25.12
N VAL A 133 17.56 0.36 -26.17
CA VAL A 133 16.72 1.57 -26.13
C VAL A 133 15.30 1.31 -25.61
N ASP A 134 14.69 0.19 -25.98
CA ASP A 134 13.32 -0.13 -25.56
C ASP A 134 13.23 -0.47 -24.07
N MET A 135 14.25 -1.14 -23.51
CA MET A 135 14.33 -1.40 -22.08
C MET A 135 14.48 -0.09 -21.28
N PHE A 136 15.30 0.84 -21.77
CA PHE A 136 15.44 2.16 -21.11
C PHE A 136 14.12 2.94 -21.13
N LYS A 137 13.37 2.91 -22.23
CA LYS A 137 12.04 3.53 -22.30
C LYS A 137 11.06 2.88 -21.31
N GLN A 138 11.08 1.54 -21.22
CA GLN A 138 10.23 0.81 -20.29
C GLN A 138 10.56 1.15 -18.84
N ILE A 139 11.84 1.16 -18.46
CA ILE A 139 12.31 1.54 -17.11
C ILE A 139 11.84 2.96 -16.76
N ARG A 140 11.98 3.90 -17.69
CA ARG A 140 11.57 5.28 -17.49
C ARG A 140 10.06 5.40 -17.29
N ARG A 141 9.26 4.74 -18.13
CA ARG A 141 7.80 4.72 -17.97
C ARG A 141 7.39 4.18 -16.59
N MET A 142 7.97 3.04 -16.19
CA MET A 142 7.68 2.46 -14.88
C MET A 142 8.04 3.39 -13.71
N ASP A 143 9.15 4.15 -13.83
CA ASP A 143 9.56 5.15 -12.84
C ASP A 143 8.56 6.31 -12.75
N GLU A 144 8.11 6.81 -13.89
CA GLU A 144 7.12 7.88 -13.99
C GLU A 144 5.78 7.43 -13.39
N ASP A 145 5.29 6.24 -13.75
CA ASP A 145 4.02 5.68 -13.26
C ASP A 145 4.06 5.42 -11.74
N LEU A 146 5.13 4.80 -11.21
CA LEU A 146 5.29 4.58 -9.76
C LEU A 146 5.37 5.90 -9.00
N THR A 147 6.07 6.87 -9.54
CA THR A 147 6.20 8.20 -8.92
C THR A 147 4.85 8.90 -8.90
N ALA A 148 4.09 8.83 -9.97
CA ALA A 148 2.74 9.38 -10.04
C ALA A 148 1.80 8.72 -9.01
N LEU A 149 1.80 7.38 -8.96
CA LEU A 149 1.00 6.60 -8.00
C LEU A 149 1.37 6.93 -6.55
N SER A 150 2.66 6.94 -6.21
CA SER A 150 3.11 7.18 -4.84
C SER A 150 2.79 8.59 -4.34
N ASN A 151 2.72 9.57 -5.26
CA ASN A 151 2.42 10.96 -4.96
C ASN A 151 0.95 11.34 -5.20
N ASP A 152 0.09 10.36 -5.45
CA ASP A 152 -1.32 10.63 -5.73
C ASP A 152 -1.97 11.43 -4.57
N PRO A 153 -2.78 12.46 -4.87
CA PRO A 153 -3.52 13.22 -3.87
C PRO A 153 -4.43 12.38 -2.97
N PHE A 154 -4.79 11.18 -3.41
CA PHE A 154 -5.50 10.21 -2.60
C PHE A 154 -4.82 9.94 -1.26
N PHE A 155 -3.49 9.89 -1.23
CA PHE A 155 -2.73 9.58 0.00
C PHE A 155 -2.62 10.74 1.00
N ARG A 156 -3.15 11.92 0.67
CA ARG A 156 -3.22 13.03 1.63
C ARG A 156 -4.20 12.68 2.75
N GLY A 157 -3.74 12.78 4.00
CA GLY A 157 -4.53 12.44 5.17
C GLY A 157 -4.61 10.94 5.49
N ILE A 158 -3.95 10.07 4.69
CA ILE A 158 -3.79 8.65 5.03
C ILE A 158 -2.52 8.50 5.88
N GLY A 159 -2.69 7.95 7.09
CA GLY A 159 -1.63 7.75 8.06
C GLY A 159 -0.60 6.69 7.67
N ALA A 160 0.34 6.42 8.59
CA ALA A 160 1.33 5.36 8.43
C ALA A 160 0.73 3.98 8.68
N PHE A 161 1.19 2.99 7.93
CA PHE A 161 0.85 1.60 8.17
C PHE A 161 1.70 1.05 9.33
N LYS A 162 1.02 0.42 10.31
CA LYS A 162 1.66 -0.16 11.51
C LYS A 162 1.50 -1.69 11.60
N GLY A 163 1.08 -2.31 10.51
CA GLY A 163 0.73 -3.72 10.47
C GLY A 163 -0.78 -3.95 10.54
N PHE A 164 -1.19 -5.17 10.22
CA PHE A 164 -2.55 -5.63 10.42
C PHE A 164 -2.69 -6.18 11.84
N THR A 165 -3.66 -5.66 12.60
CA THR A 165 -3.96 -6.14 13.95
C THR A 165 -4.88 -7.36 13.93
N GLN A 166 -5.59 -7.55 12.83
CA GLN A 166 -6.51 -8.66 12.58
C GLN A 166 -6.52 -8.95 11.08
N ASP A 167 -6.92 -10.15 10.72
CA ASP A 167 -7.17 -10.52 9.32
C ASP A 167 -8.18 -9.59 8.68
N SER A 168 -7.76 -8.88 7.62
CA SER A 168 -8.65 -8.01 6.88
C SER A 168 -9.35 -8.77 5.76
N LEU A 169 -10.68 -8.94 5.88
CA LEU A 169 -11.50 -9.51 4.80
C LEU A 169 -11.41 -8.67 3.51
N VAL A 170 -11.21 -7.36 3.65
CA VAL A 170 -11.02 -6.46 2.49
C VAL A 170 -9.77 -6.85 1.72
N MET A 171 -8.65 -7.11 2.42
CA MET A 171 -7.40 -7.53 1.79
C MET A 171 -7.50 -8.92 1.14
N LYS A 172 -8.37 -9.80 1.66
CA LYS A 172 -8.56 -11.16 1.12
C LYS A 172 -9.54 -11.22 -0.05
N GLN A 173 -10.55 -10.36 -0.08
CA GLN A 173 -11.72 -10.54 -0.96
C GLN A 173 -11.99 -9.36 -1.89
N ALA A 174 -11.61 -8.15 -1.51
CA ALA A 174 -11.93 -6.99 -2.34
C ALA A 174 -10.97 -6.86 -3.52
N ALA A 175 -11.52 -6.70 -4.71
CA ALA A 175 -10.73 -6.46 -5.92
C ALA A 175 -9.80 -5.26 -5.75
N GLY A 176 -8.62 -5.34 -6.32
CA GLY A 176 -7.53 -4.39 -6.16
C GLY A 176 -6.76 -4.60 -4.85
N TYR A 177 -7.43 -4.68 -3.70
CA TYR A 177 -6.74 -4.89 -2.41
C TYR A 177 -6.10 -6.27 -2.32
N ARG A 178 -6.81 -7.32 -2.72
CA ARG A 178 -6.25 -8.67 -2.81
C ARG A 178 -5.10 -8.70 -3.81
N ASP A 179 -5.29 -8.09 -4.97
CA ASP A 179 -4.31 -8.13 -6.05
C ASP A 179 -3.01 -7.42 -5.65
N ILE A 180 -3.08 -6.23 -5.01
CA ILE A 180 -1.89 -5.52 -4.52
C ILE A 180 -1.19 -6.30 -3.40
N TYR A 181 -1.94 -6.97 -2.52
CA TYR A 181 -1.38 -7.77 -1.44
C TYR A 181 -0.63 -8.99 -1.97
N GLU A 182 -1.21 -9.71 -2.93
CA GLU A 182 -0.57 -10.85 -3.60
C GLU A 182 0.73 -10.43 -4.30
N GLN A 183 0.69 -9.34 -5.09
CA GLN A 183 1.89 -8.83 -5.76
C GLN A 183 2.96 -8.35 -4.77
N TRP A 184 2.54 -7.75 -3.66
CA TRP A 184 3.44 -7.36 -2.59
C TRP A 184 4.16 -8.58 -1.99
N ILE A 185 3.44 -9.66 -1.66
CA ILE A 185 4.05 -10.90 -1.14
C ILE A 185 5.04 -11.47 -2.15
N ILE A 186 4.68 -11.56 -3.44
CA ILE A 186 5.57 -12.06 -4.49
C ILE A 186 6.88 -11.26 -4.54
N LEU A 187 6.80 -9.94 -4.45
CA LEU A 187 7.97 -9.06 -4.47
C LEU A 187 8.79 -9.18 -3.19
N GLN A 188 8.17 -9.38 -2.03
CA GLN A 188 8.88 -9.59 -0.76
C GLN A 188 9.60 -10.94 -0.73
N CYS A 189 8.96 -12.02 -1.17
CA CYS A 189 9.62 -13.32 -1.30
C CYS A 189 10.86 -13.24 -2.20
N GLY A 190 10.78 -12.49 -3.31
CA GLY A 190 11.95 -12.21 -4.16
C GLY A 190 13.04 -11.39 -3.47
N TYR A 191 12.67 -10.59 -2.43
CA TYR A 191 13.62 -9.79 -1.65
C TYR A 191 14.32 -10.61 -0.56
N ASP A 192 13.57 -11.45 0.15
CA ASP A 192 14.11 -12.29 1.25
C ASP A 192 15.08 -13.36 0.73
N LEU A 193 15.01 -13.71 -0.56
CA LEU A 193 16.02 -14.51 -1.24
C LEU A 193 17.43 -13.87 -1.21
N GLN A 194 17.54 -12.54 -0.98
CA GLN A 194 18.82 -11.83 -0.93
C GLN A 194 19.60 -12.02 0.37
N ASP A 195 18.91 -12.04 1.49
CA ASP A 195 19.56 -11.98 2.81
C ASP A 195 19.95 -13.36 3.34
N GLY A 196 19.82 -14.43 2.53
CA GLY A 196 20.16 -15.79 2.94
C GLY A 196 19.23 -16.34 4.03
N ILE A 197 18.19 -15.61 4.38
CA ILE A 197 17.18 -15.99 5.37
C ILE A 197 15.99 -16.59 4.64
N MET A 198 16.17 -17.74 3.98
CA MET A 198 15.05 -18.59 3.64
C MET A 198 14.78 -19.59 4.75
N GLN A 199 14.11 -19.16 5.77
CA GLN A 199 13.22 -20.00 6.56
C GLN A 199 11.77 -19.54 6.38
N LEU A 200 11.31 -19.39 5.15
CA LEU A 200 9.90 -19.56 4.85
C LEU A 200 9.65 -21.07 4.84
N GLU A 201 9.32 -21.61 5.98
CA GLU A 201 8.71 -22.92 6.02
C GLU A 201 7.47 -22.88 5.13
N VAL A 202 7.37 -23.78 4.17
CA VAL A 202 6.26 -23.92 3.20
C VAL A 202 4.88 -24.07 3.89
N LYS A 203 4.87 -24.29 5.19
CA LYS A 203 3.68 -24.29 6.04
C LYS A 203 2.94 -22.95 6.08
N ASP A 204 3.67 -21.84 6.06
CA ASP A 204 3.05 -20.52 6.24
C ASP A 204 2.26 -20.04 5.01
N ILE A 205 2.57 -20.57 3.82
CA ILE A 205 1.84 -20.22 2.59
C ILE A 205 0.56 -21.04 2.45
N SER A 206 0.55 -22.29 2.95
CA SER A 206 -0.65 -23.15 2.91
C SER A 206 -1.69 -22.77 3.97
N GLU A 207 -1.29 -22.09 5.04
CA GLU A 207 -2.19 -21.57 6.07
C GLU A 207 -2.79 -20.19 5.72
N LEU A 208 -2.29 -19.55 4.65
CA LEU A 208 -2.84 -18.29 4.13
C LEU A 208 -3.99 -18.48 3.12
N TYR A 209 -4.32 -19.71 2.76
CA TYR A 209 -5.45 -20.12 1.93
C TYR A 209 -6.42 -20.99 2.74
#